data_93c5c94f07abd56a38984edeb32ddd8f
#
_entry.id   93c5c94f07abd56a38984edeb32ddd8f
#
_cell.length_a   1.000
_cell.length_b   1.000
_cell.length_c   1.000
_cell.angle_alpha   90.00
_cell.angle_beta   90.00
_cell.angle_gamma   90.00
#
_symmetry.space_group_name_H-M   'P 1'
#
loop_
_entity.id
_entity.type
_entity.pdbx_description
1 polymer ?
#
loop_
_entity_poly.entity_id
_entity_poly.type
_entity_poly.pdbx_seq_one_letter_code
_entity_poly.pdbx_strand_id
1 'polypeptide(L)'
;MKIKLDAGAYMPERAHETDAGLDLRAMYDAVVPAHGSAVFDTGVHIELPPGTAGELKSKSGLNVRHNIISDGTIDEGYTGSITVKLYNLGDHDYTVRAGDKISQLVIICVERPELELAEHINGGERGDNGFGSTGR
;
A
#
# COMPACT_ATOMS: atom_id res chain seq x y z
N MET A 1 12.61 -10.97 -7.76
CA MET A 1 12.53 -9.51 -7.56
C MET A 1 13.79 -9.05 -6.85
N LYS A 2 14.51 -8.10 -7.43
CA LYS A 2 15.70 -7.52 -6.78
C LYS A 2 15.27 -6.47 -5.75
N ILE A 3 16.08 -6.34 -4.72
CA ILE A 3 15.88 -5.37 -3.64
C ILE A 3 17.21 -4.72 -3.28
N LYS A 4 17.18 -3.43 -3.01
CA LYS A 4 18.29 -2.66 -2.45
C LYS A 4 17.80 -1.98 -1.17
N LEU A 5 18.65 -1.89 -0.18
CA LEU A 5 18.35 -1.23 1.09
C LEU A 5 19.31 -0.05 1.28
N ASP A 6 18.78 1.06 1.72
CA ASP A 6 19.58 2.16 2.23
C ASP A 6 20.10 1.86 3.65
N ALA A 7 21.07 2.62 4.10
CA ALA A 7 21.65 2.43 5.44
C ALA A 7 20.59 2.60 6.53
N GLY A 8 20.41 1.58 7.37
CA GLY A 8 19.41 1.56 8.43
C GLY A 8 18.02 1.07 8.02
N ALA A 9 17.80 0.78 6.72
CA ALA A 9 16.55 0.18 6.27
C ALA A 9 16.43 -1.29 6.69
N TYR A 10 15.19 -1.73 6.86
CA TYR A 10 14.87 -3.11 7.23
C TYR A 10 14.50 -3.93 6.01
N MET A 11 15.01 -5.16 5.93
CA MET A 11 14.60 -6.09 4.87
C MET A 11 13.11 -6.41 4.99
N PRO A 12 12.31 -6.22 3.93
CA PRO A 12 10.93 -6.68 3.92
C PRO A 12 10.82 -8.19 4.05
N GLU A 13 9.92 -8.66 4.88
CA GLU A 13 9.76 -10.09 5.16
C GLU A 13 8.29 -10.50 5.24
N ARG A 14 8.01 -11.77 4.90
CA ARG A 14 6.73 -12.39 5.21
C ARG A 14 6.75 -12.94 6.62
N ALA A 15 5.67 -12.72 7.38
CA ALA A 15 5.55 -13.33 8.71
C ALA A 15 5.35 -14.85 8.59
N HIS A 16 4.61 -15.29 7.55
CA HIS A 16 4.42 -16.70 7.20
C HIS A 16 4.70 -16.88 5.70
N GLU A 17 5.15 -18.08 5.30
CA GLU A 17 5.51 -18.38 3.91
C GLU A 17 4.36 -18.11 2.92
N THR A 18 3.13 -18.33 3.35
CA THR A 18 1.90 -18.17 2.55
C THR A 18 1.32 -16.76 2.56
N ASP A 19 1.90 -15.84 3.33
CA ASP A 19 1.39 -14.46 3.38
C ASP A 19 1.58 -13.75 2.03
N ALA A 20 0.56 -13.03 1.58
CA ALA A 20 0.62 -12.26 0.35
C ALA A 20 1.56 -11.06 0.47
N GLY A 21 1.60 -10.42 1.64
CA GLY A 21 2.32 -9.18 1.89
C GLY A 21 3.72 -9.37 2.44
N LEU A 22 4.61 -8.48 2.03
CA LEU A 22 5.93 -8.27 2.62
C LEU A 22 5.83 -7.10 3.60
N ASP A 23 6.10 -7.33 4.87
CA ASP A 23 6.06 -6.28 5.90
C ASP A 23 7.12 -5.21 5.65
N LEU A 24 6.70 -3.96 5.63
CA LEU A 24 7.56 -2.77 5.57
C LEU A 24 7.64 -2.14 6.97
N ARG A 25 8.86 -1.74 7.35
CA ARG A 25 9.13 -1.18 8.68
C ARG A 25 9.54 0.29 8.61
N ALA A 26 9.22 1.03 9.67
CA ALA A 26 9.69 2.39 9.86
C ALA A 26 11.19 2.39 10.19
N MET A 27 11.95 3.33 9.60
CA MET A 27 13.37 3.51 9.90
C MET A 27 13.60 4.39 11.15
N TYR A 28 12.62 5.18 11.54
CA TYR A 28 12.72 6.17 12.61
C TYR A 28 11.41 6.32 13.38
N ASP A 29 11.52 6.92 14.55
CA ASP A 29 10.37 7.24 15.40
C ASP A 29 9.63 8.45 14.84
N ALA A 30 8.31 8.40 14.79
CA ALA A 30 7.47 9.55 14.48
C ALA A 30 6.07 9.39 15.07
N VAL A 31 5.36 10.50 15.20
CA VAL A 31 3.96 10.52 15.62
C VAL A 31 3.07 10.71 14.40
N VAL A 32 2.04 9.90 14.29
CA VAL A 32 0.93 10.06 13.36
C VAL A 32 -0.20 10.74 14.14
N PRO A 33 -0.42 12.06 13.96
CA PRO A 33 -1.36 12.80 14.79
C PRO A 33 -2.79 12.34 14.57
N ALA A 34 -3.64 12.45 15.59
CA ALA A 34 -5.07 12.18 15.49
C ALA A 34 -5.69 12.97 14.33
N HIS A 35 -6.54 12.32 13.54
CA HIS A 35 -7.17 12.88 12.33
C HIS A 35 -6.19 13.44 11.30
N GLY A 36 -4.93 13.01 11.36
CA GLY A 36 -3.84 13.47 10.50
C GLY A 36 -3.11 12.36 9.78
N SER A 37 -1.90 12.66 9.35
CA SER A 37 -1.06 11.69 8.65
C SER A 37 0.42 11.96 8.90
N ALA A 38 1.24 10.94 8.68
CA ALA A 38 2.69 11.05 8.64
C ALA A 38 3.26 10.21 7.50
N VAL A 39 4.40 10.63 6.98
CA VAL A 39 5.09 9.99 5.87
C VAL A 39 6.37 9.33 6.39
N PHE A 40 6.60 8.09 5.98
CA PHE A 40 7.75 7.30 6.37
C PHE A 40 8.50 6.85 5.11
N ASP A 41 9.73 7.26 4.98
CA ASP A 41 10.66 6.66 4.04
C ASP A 41 11.12 5.32 4.64
N THR A 42 11.01 4.24 3.86
CA THR A 42 11.42 2.90 4.32
C THR A 42 12.85 2.55 3.97
N GLY A 43 13.50 3.33 3.08
CA GLY A 43 14.83 3.01 2.53
C GLY A 43 14.86 1.73 1.71
N VAL A 44 13.70 1.19 1.33
CA VAL A 44 13.57 -0.03 0.55
C VAL A 44 13.34 0.31 -0.91
N HIS A 45 14.23 -0.20 -1.78
CA HIS A 45 14.11 -0.08 -3.24
C HIS A 45 13.87 -1.46 -3.85
N ILE A 46 12.97 -1.55 -4.82
CA ILE A 46 12.63 -2.80 -5.50
C ILE A 46 12.70 -2.65 -7.01
N GLU A 47 13.00 -3.77 -7.68
CA GLU A 47 12.82 -3.94 -9.12
C GLU A 47 11.69 -4.93 -9.32
N LEU A 48 10.50 -4.41 -9.61
CA LEU A 48 9.30 -5.23 -9.80
C LEU A 48 9.46 -6.14 -11.05
N PRO A 49 8.93 -7.38 -10.99
CA PRO A 49 8.85 -8.21 -12.18
C PRO A 49 8.00 -7.56 -13.27
N PRO A 50 8.30 -7.77 -14.56
CA PRO A 50 7.48 -7.26 -15.66
C PRO A 50 6.01 -7.69 -15.55
N GLY A 51 5.10 -6.76 -15.84
CA GLY A 51 3.66 -7.01 -15.76
C GLY A 51 3.09 -7.02 -14.34
N THR A 52 3.83 -6.47 -13.36
CA THR A 52 3.34 -6.38 -11.98
C THR A 52 3.34 -4.95 -11.46
N ALA A 53 2.59 -4.73 -10.40
CA ALA A 53 2.66 -3.54 -9.57
C ALA A 53 2.79 -3.94 -8.09
N GLY A 54 3.34 -3.05 -7.30
CA GLY A 54 3.34 -3.18 -5.85
C GLY A 54 2.20 -2.37 -5.24
N GLU A 55 1.40 -2.98 -4.38
CA GLU A 55 0.38 -2.27 -3.61
C GLU A 55 0.76 -2.21 -2.14
N LEU A 56 0.74 -1.00 -1.59
CA LEU A 56 0.84 -0.79 -0.15
C LEU A 56 -0.52 -1.03 0.48
N LYS A 57 -0.57 -1.98 1.40
CA LYS A 57 -1.80 -2.33 2.12
C LYS A 57 -1.64 -2.11 3.61
N SER A 58 -2.69 -1.62 4.23
CA SER A 58 -2.74 -1.44 5.68
C SER A 58 -2.44 -2.75 6.42
N LYS A 59 -1.70 -2.66 7.50
CA LYS A 59 -1.58 -3.76 8.47
C LYS A 59 -2.90 -3.92 9.22
N SER A 60 -3.47 -5.12 9.23
CA SER A 60 -4.77 -5.39 9.87
C SER A 60 -4.79 -4.99 11.35
N GLY A 61 -3.70 -5.23 12.07
CA GLY A 61 -3.58 -4.85 13.47
C GLY A 61 -3.59 -3.33 13.68
N LEU A 62 -2.92 -2.57 12.83
CA LEU A 62 -2.94 -1.10 12.87
C LEU A 62 -4.32 -0.55 12.49
N ASN A 63 -4.92 -1.11 11.44
CA ASN A 63 -6.23 -0.66 10.97
C ASN A 63 -7.32 -0.93 12.02
N VAL A 64 -7.47 -2.17 12.47
CA VAL A 64 -8.60 -2.57 13.33
C VAL A 64 -8.47 -2.03 14.76
N ARG A 65 -7.24 -1.96 15.30
CA ARG A 65 -7.04 -1.56 16.70
C ARG A 65 -6.75 -0.08 16.90
N HIS A 66 -6.19 0.58 15.90
CA HIS A 66 -5.69 1.95 16.03
C HIS A 66 -6.24 2.90 14.97
N ASN A 67 -7.10 2.44 14.05
CA ASN A 67 -7.61 3.23 12.94
C ASN A 67 -6.50 3.84 12.05
N ILE A 68 -5.35 3.15 11.97
CA ILE A 68 -4.22 3.55 11.13
C ILE A 68 -4.28 2.80 9.82
N ILE A 69 -4.33 3.52 8.72
CA ILE A 69 -4.34 2.94 7.38
C ILE A 69 -3.16 3.43 6.54
N SER A 70 -2.80 2.64 5.55
CA SER A 70 -1.87 3.01 4.47
C SER A 70 -2.41 2.50 3.15
N ASP A 71 -2.12 3.21 2.07
CA ASP A 71 -2.44 2.85 0.72
C ASP A 71 -1.45 3.48 -0.24
N GLY A 72 -1.23 2.86 -1.39
CA GLY A 72 -0.36 3.40 -2.44
C GLY A 72 -0.01 2.35 -3.47
N THR A 73 0.28 2.80 -4.68
CA THR A 73 0.71 1.95 -5.79
C THR A 73 2.16 2.27 -6.16
N ILE A 74 2.93 1.24 -6.40
CA ILE A 74 4.32 1.29 -6.87
C ILE A 74 4.33 0.71 -8.27
N ASP A 75 4.65 1.55 -9.23
CA ASP A 75 4.71 1.16 -10.64
C ASP A 75 5.96 0.33 -10.96
N GLU A 76 5.87 -0.54 -11.97
CA GLU A 76 6.96 -1.40 -12.45
C GLU A 76 8.27 -0.64 -12.69
N GLY A 77 8.21 0.57 -13.23
CA GLY A 77 9.39 1.40 -13.53
C GLY A 77 9.93 2.20 -12.35
N TYR A 78 9.27 2.18 -11.18
CA TYR A 78 9.71 2.93 -10.02
C TYR A 78 10.76 2.16 -9.23
N THR A 79 11.95 2.73 -9.10
CA THR A 79 13.09 2.17 -8.35
C THR A 79 13.57 3.04 -7.20
N GLY A 80 12.85 4.13 -6.91
CA GLY A 80 13.10 4.97 -5.74
C GLY A 80 12.80 4.26 -4.43
N SER A 81 13.09 4.91 -3.30
CA SER A 81 12.73 4.37 -1.99
C SER A 81 11.21 4.33 -1.82
N ILE A 82 10.71 3.21 -1.31
CA ILE A 82 9.29 3.06 -1.00
C ILE A 82 8.94 3.97 0.17
N THR A 83 7.99 4.86 -0.08
CA THR A 83 7.46 5.77 0.92
C THR A 83 6.07 5.31 1.37
N VAL A 84 5.88 5.16 2.68
CA VAL A 84 4.60 4.79 3.28
C VAL A 84 3.98 6.02 3.93
N LYS A 85 2.78 6.39 3.52
CA LYS A 85 1.97 7.38 4.21
C LYS A 85 0.97 6.67 5.11
N LEU A 86 1.03 6.96 6.41
CA LEU A 86 0.05 6.50 7.39
C LEU A 86 -0.97 7.60 7.63
N TYR A 87 -2.24 7.24 7.57
CA TYR A 87 -3.37 8.09 7.93
C TYR A 87 -3.94 7.60 9.26
N ASN A 88 -4.13 8.50 10.19
CA ASN A 88 -4.74 8.22 11.48
C ASN A 88 -6.19 8.72 11.48
N LEU A 89 -7.13 7.80 11.45
CA LEU A 89 -8.56 8.07 11.47
C LEU A 89 -9.13 8.03 12.92
N GLY A 90 -8.26 7.81 13.91
CA GLY A 90 -8.63 7.75 15.31
C GLY A 90 -8.49 9.09 16.03
N ASP A 91 -8.99 9.14 17.26
CA ASP A 91 -9.06 10.35 18.10
C ASP A 91 -7.79 10.58 18.95
N HIS A 92 -6.80 9.70 18.85
CA HIS A 92 -5.56 9.77 19.61
C HIS A 92 -4.34 9.69 18.68
N ASP A 93 -3.29 10.41 19.04
CA ASP A 93 -2.00 10.32 18.37
C ASP A 93 -1.48 8.89 18.43
N TYR A 94 -0.87 8.43 17.36
CA TYR A 94 -0.23 7.12 17.28
C TYR A 94 1.28 7.26 17.13
N THR A 95 2.05 6.71 18.06
CA THR A 95 3.51 6.73 18.00
C THR A 95 4.02 5.50 17.28
N VAL A 96 4.73 5.73 16.17
CA VAL A 96 5.49 4.72 15.45
C VAL A 96 6.93 4.76 15.95
N ARG A 97 7.51 3.60 16.21
CA ARG A 97 8.92 3.43 16.56
C ARG A 97 9.72 2.84 15.39
N ALA A 98 11.00 3.16 15.34
CA ALA A 98 11.91 2.49 14.40
C ALA A 98 11.83 0.96 14.56
N GLY A 99 11.67 0.26 13.43
CA GLY A 99 11.46 -1.19 13.39
C GLY A 99 10.01 -1.64 13.42
N ASP A 100 9.05 -0.76 13.73
CA ASP A 100 7.63 -1.11 13.69
C ASP A 100 7.19 -1.44 12.26
N LYS A 101 6.36 -2.47 12.11
CA LYS A 101 5.72 -2.85 10.85
C LYS A 101 4.58 -1.90 10.55
N ILE A 102 4.78 -0.99 9.60
CA ILE A 102 3.84 0.11 9.30
C ILE A 102 2.91 -0.14 8.11
N SER A 103 3.32 -0.98 7.18
CA SER A 103 2.55 -1.34 5.98
C SER A 103 2.96 -2.72 5.50
N GLN A 104 2.31 -3.20 4.45
CA GLN A 104 2.73 -4.39 3.74
C GLN A 104 2.70 -4.14 2.23
N LEU A 105 3.71 -4.66 1.55
CA LEU A 105 3.82 -4.62 0.10
C LEU A 105 3.28 -5.91 -0.49
N VAL A 106 2.24 -5.82 -1.30
CA VAL A 106 1.64 -6.94 -2.04
C VAL A 106 1.96 -6.76 -3.53
N ILE A 107 2.53 -7.79 -4.16
CA ILE A 107 2.81 -7.77 -5.60
C ILE A 107 1.62 -8.38 -6.33
N ILE A 108 1.06 -7.61 -7.28
CA ILE A 108 -0.08 -8.03 -8.09
C ILE A 108 0.27 -8.02 -9.58
N CYS A 109 -0.36 -8.88 -10.36
CA CYS A 109 -0.31 -8.80 -11.81
C CYS A 109 -1.25 -7.69 -12.29
N VAL A 110 -0.83 -6.94 -13.30
CA VAL A 110 -1.62 -5.84 -13.86
C VAL A 110 -1.82 -6.02 -15.36
N GLU A 111 -3.04 -5.78 -15.80
CA GLU A 111 -3.39 -5.64 -17.20
C GLU A 111 -3.17 -4.21 -17.66
N ARG A 112 -2.64 -4.03 -18.88
CA ARG A 112 -2.44 -2.70 -19.49
C ARG A 112 -3.09 -2.68 -20.87
N PRO A 113 -4.45 -2.66 -20.93
CA PRO A 113 -5.16 -2.63 -22.18
C PRO A 113 -4.87 -1.33 -22.94
N GLU A 114 -4.83 -1.41 -24.26
CA GLU A 114 -4.86 -0.23 -25.11
C GLU A 114 -6.23 0.45 -24.99
N LEU A 115 -6.21 1.78 -24.92
CA LEU A 115 -7.43 2.57 -24.81
C LEU A 115 -7.94 2.93 -26.20
N GLU A 116 -9.21 2.61 -26.48
CA GLU A 116 -9.90 3.00 -27.69
C GLU A 116 -11.05 3.97 -27.33
N LEU A 117 -11.06 5.12 -28.00
CA LEU A 117 -12.18 6.07 -27.86
C LEU A 117 -13.40 5.56 -28.62
N ALA A 118 -14.49 5.28 -27.90
CA ALA A 118 -15.74 4.82 -28.47
C ALA A 118 -16.88 5.82 -28.18
N GLU A 119 -17.82 5.95 -29.12
CA GLU A 119 -19.01 6.79 -28.93
C GLU A 119 -19.98 6.14 -27.91
N HIS A 120 -19.97 4.80 -27.83
CA HIS A 120 -20.84 4.03 -26.95
C HIS A 120 -20.09 2.90 -26.30
N ILE A 121 -20.34 2.65 -25.02
CA ILE A 121 -19.88 1.47 -24.30
C ILE A 121 -21.04 0.47 -24.25
N ASN A 122 -20.83 -0.68 -24.88
CA ASN A 122 -21.82 -1.75 -24.91
C ASN A 122 -21.70 -2.64 -23.66
N GLY A 123 -22.81 -2.97 -23.06
CA GLY A 123 -22.91 -4.01 -22.07
C GLY A 123 -23.01 -3.56 -20.64
N GLY A 124 -23.34 -4.50 -19.80
CA GLY A 124 -23.54 -4.35 -18.38
C GLY A 124 -25.01 -4.25 -18.00
N GLU A 125 -25.49 -5.22 -17.24
CA GLU A 125 -26.87 -5.21 -16.71
C GLU A 125 -27.18 -4.00 -15.83
N ARG A 126 -26.13 -3.33 -15.31
CA ARG A 126 -26.26 -2.19 -14.41
C ARG A 126 -26.36 -0.85 -15.13
N GLY A 127 -25.80 -0.70 -16.33
CA GLY A 127 -25.68 0.60 -16.97
C GLY A 127 -25.11 1.64 -16.00
N ASP A 128 -25.78 2.77 -15.82
CA ASP A 128 -25.37 3.84 -14.91
C ASP A 128 -25.77 3.60 -13.43
N ASN A 129 -26.42 2.48 -13.12
CA ASN A 129 -26.88 2.17 -11.77
C ASN A 129 -25.72 1.59 -10.91
N GLY A 130 -24.84 2.45 -10.39
CA GLY A 130 -23.67 2.04 -9.62
C GLY A 130 -23.95 1.77 -8.14
N PHE A 131 -24.52 2.75 -7.45
CA PHE A 131 -24.68 2.71 -5.99
C PHE A 131 -26.04 2.16 -5.58
N GLY A 132 -26.04 1.15 -4.68
CA GLY A 132 -27.27 0.58 -4.11
C GLY A 132 -28.05 -0.33 -5.06
N SER A 133 -27.53 -0.67 -6.24
CA SER A 133 -28.19 -1.53 -7.24
C SER A 133 -28.44 -2.98 -6.74
N THR A 134 -27.73 -3.42 -5.71
CA THR A 134 -27.88 -4.77 -5.12
C THR A 134 -28.67 -4.78 -3.81
N GLY A 135 -29.23 -3.63 -3.41
CA GLY A 135 -29.97 -3.48 -2.17
C GLY A 135 -29.06 -3.36 -0.91
N ARG A 136 -29.67 -3.37 0.24
CA ARG A 136 -29.01 -3.43 1.56
C ARG A 136 -29.00 -4.84 2.10
#